data_1ec1604597043030d910f3447165d439
#
_entry.id   1ec1604597043030d910f3447165d439
#
_cell.length_a   1.000
_cell.length_b   1.000
_cell.length_c   1.000
_cell.angle_alpha   90.00
_cell.angle_beta   90.00
_cell.angle_gamma   90.00
#
_symmetry.space_group_name_H-M   'P 1'
#
loop_
_entity.id
_entity.type
_entity.pdbx_description
1 polymer ?
#
loop_
_entity_poly.entity_id
_entity_poly.type
_entity_poly.pdbx_seq_one_letter_code
_entity_poly.pdbx_strand_id
1 'polypeptide(L)'
;MQRRNGGRRLAAALIGFVTFAGTTGCLGSRGETDTTRNADVKEFTLTIAANAISGGKNAAGADWVTNWVIPKFVEDQKAKGRTAHVTFQPSGAGDEDYKSKIALDLKTGSGADIYALDGIWVGEFADAGYIKPLADLVGKDRADAWDGWAQIPQPVQNNMSYNGKRYGIPSGTDGRVIFFNRKLFARAGLPANWQPKSWDDILAAGQALRKLPGVTPIQLNGGTAMGEATTMQGVLPLLVGTGQQIWTDGKWQGDTPALRDVLGLYQKVYGGGLGDPVLQEDAKGRDKSFQAFAAGRIGMLLESDYFWRSVVEPTKGIAKMADRDQTVGWALIPAMKSGAGIRGQDFVSMSGGGGNVLNPATKYPQQAWELLQFMNSKEATVALLAGSPRLTQRQDVNNDVLASDPMLSFIAQKVVPLTAFRPGLAVYPRVSLALQQATLDVVSGKSAADAAAAYQRTIEPVVGGADKVATG
;
A
#
# COMPACT_ATOMS: atom_id res chain seq x y z
N MET A 1 12.45 76.70 -14.85
CA MET A 1 11.52 77.84 -14.69
C MET A 1 10.62 77.55 -13.50
N GLN A 2 10.73 78.43 -12.51
CA GLN A 2 9.84 78.81 -11.41
C GLN A 2 9.22 77.70 -10.55
N ARG A 3 9.70 77.53 -9.30
CA ARG A 3 9.57 78.27 -8.02
C ARG A 3 8.12 78.65 -7.66
N ARG A 4 7.68 78.10 -6.48
CA ARG A 4 7.37 78.83 -5.22
C ARG A 4 6.58 77.91 -4.29
N ASN A 5 7.12 77.58 -3.13
CA ASN A 5 7.08 78.23 -1.81
C ASN A 5 5.69 78.38 -1.17
N GLY A 6 5.58 77.81 0.00
CA GLY A 6 5.07 78.53 1.14
C GLY A 6 4.00 77.83 1.95
N GLY A 7 4.28 77.66 3.23
CA GLY A 7 3.25 77.78 4.23
C GLY A 7 3.34 76.81 5.43
N ARG A 8 4.22 77.12 6.38
CA ARG A 8 4.16 76.63 7.76
C ARG A 8 2.92 77.15 8.46
N ARG A 9 2.16 76.28 9.15
CA ARG A 9 1.46 76.67 10.39
C ARG A 9 1.54 75.50 11.39
N LEU A 10 2.18 75.80 12.52
CA LEU A 10 2.10 75.05 13.79
C LEU A 10 0.68 75.20 14.39
N ALA A 11 0.18 74.13 14.95
CA ALA A 11 -0.77 74.21 16.04
C ALA A 11 -0.52 73.04 16.99
N ALA A 12 -0.46 73.36 18.26
CA ALA A 12 0.02 72.56 19.38
C ALA A 12 -0.97 71.53 19.89
N ALA A 13 -0.43 70.42 20.32
CA ALA A 13 -0.65 69.64 21.53
C ALA A 13 -2.05 69.50 22.11
N LEU A 14 -2.50 68.23 22.19
CA LEU A 14 -3.21 67.73 23.37
C LEU A 14 -2.81 66.24 23.53
N ILE A 15 -2.07 65.99 24.62
CA ILE A 15 -1.66 64.65 25.04
C ILE A 15 -2.84 63.98 25.74
N GLY A 16 -3.44 63.02 25.06
CA GLY A 16 -4.37 62.09 25.68
C GLY A 16 -3.68 60.79 25.99
N PHE A 17 -3.47 60.50 27.27
CA PHE A 17 -3.00 59.20 27.75
C PHE A 17 -4.15 58.17 27.50
N VAL A 18 -3.97 57.33 26.50
CA VAL A 18 -4.78 56.12 26.36
C VAL A 18 -3.95 54.97 26.93
N THR A 19 -4.37 54.46 28.06
CA THR A 19 -3.91 53.22 28.65
C THR A 19 -4.22 52.05 27.72
N PHE A 20 -3.23 51.55 27.03
CA PHE A 20 -3.29 50.28 26.32
C PHE A 20 -3.31 49.17 27.36
N ALA A 21 -4.49 48.62 27.64
CA ALA A 21 -4.60 47.31 28.27
C ALA A 21 -3.99 46.28 27.33
N GLY A 22 -2.83 45.77 27.71
CA GLY A 22 -2.17 44.70 26.96
C GLY A 22 -3.06 43.47 26.92
N THR A 23 -3.63 43.21 25.76
CA THR A 23 -4.11 41.87 25.43
C THR A 23 -2.88 41.04 25.15
N THR A 24 -2.47 40.25 26.16
CA THR A 24 -1.60 39.10 25.95
C THR A 24 -2.27 38.22 24.89
N GLY A 25 -1.74 38.32 23.66
CA GLY A 25 -2.09 37.41 22.60
C GLY A 25 -1.77 35.98 23.06
N CYS A 26 -2.79 35.20 23.31
CA CYS A 26 -2.67 33.75 23.44
C CYS A 26 -1.95 33.25 22.20
N LEU A 27 -0.70 32.80 22.38
CA LEU A 27 -0.11 31.81 21.46
C LEU A 27 -1.12 30.67 21.38
N GLY A 28 -1.71 30.50 20.22
CA GLY A 28 -2.69 29.47 19.97
C GLY A 28 -2.18 28.10 20.38
N SER A 29 -2.66 27.60 21.51
CA SER A 29 -2.66 26.18 21.77
C SER A 29 -3.30 25.54 20.54
N ARG A 30 -2.62 24.57 19.91
CA ARG A 30 -3.25 23.69 18.96
C ARG A 30 -4.46 23.09 19.65
N GLY A 31 -5.65 23.61 19.32
CA GLY A 31 -6.89 23.27 20.00
C GLY A 31 -7.08 21.75 19.97
N GLU A 32 -7.37 21.18 21.13
CA GLU A 32 -7.89 19.82 21.24
C GLU A 32 -9.05 19.68 20.26
N THR A 33 -9.02 18.61 19.47
CA THR A 33 -10.12 18.33 18.55
C THR A 33 -11.35 18.02 19.40
N ASP A 34 -12.43 18.76 19.21
CA ASP A 34 -13.71 18.45 19.86
C ASP A 34 -14.24 17.13 19.28
N THR A 35 -13.97 16.05 20.02
CA THR A 35 -14.35 14.68 19.62
C THR A 35 -15.86 14.46 19.66
N THR A 36 -16.61 15.34 20.31
CA THR A 36 -18.07 15.24 20.51
C THR A 36 -18.84 16.20 19.62
N ARG A 37 -18.16 16.95 18.76
CA ARG A 37 -18.79 17.92 17.85
C ARG A 37 -19.95 17.30 17.08
N ASN A 38 -21.15 17.90 17.23
CA ASN A 38 -22.37 17.44 16.58
C ASN A 38 -22.75 15.97 16.83
N ALA A 39 -22.31 15.38 17.97
CA ALA A 39 -22.59 13.98 18.29
C ALA A 39 -24.09 13.66 18.39
N ASP A 40 -24.88 14.60 18.93
CA ASP A 40 -26.31 14.42 19.21
C ASP A 40 -27.24 14.86 18.07
N VAL A 41 -26.69 15.31 16.93
CA VAL A 41 -27.56 15.73 15.81
C VAL A 41 -28.28 14.54 15.22
N LYS A 42 -29.57 14.75 14.87
CA LYS A 42 -30.40 13.71 14.27
C LYS A 42 -30.36 13.71 12.74
N GLU A 43 -29.89 14.79 12.13
CA GLU A 43 -29.76 14.92 10.69
C GLU A 43 -28.33 15.34 10.35
N PHE A 44 -27.69 14.61 9.45
CA PHE A 44 -26.29 14.86 9.05
C PHE A 44 -26.01 14.41 7.62
N THR A 45 -24.98 15.02 7.04
CA THR A 45 -24.48 14.65 5.70
C THR A 45 -23.05 14.18 5.80
N LEU A 46 -22.73 13.04 5.17
CA LEU A 46 -21.38 12.48 5.07
C LEU A 46 -21.01 12.22 3.62
N THR A 47 -19.72 12.32 3.32
CA THR A 47 -19.18 12.04 2.00
C THR A 47 -18.03 11.03 2.12
N ILE A 48 -18.04 10.04 1.25
CA ILE A 48 -16.96 9.05 1.09
C ILE A 48 -16.22 9.36 -0.21
N ALA A 49 -14.89 9.42 -0.20
CA ALA A 49 -14.07 9.56 -1.40
C ALA A 49 -13.14 8.35 -1.56
N ALA A 50 -13.08 7.82 -2.76
CA ALA A 50 -12.17 6.73 -3.10
C ALA A 50 -11.67 6.81 -4.55
N ASN A 51 -10.48 6.27 -4.80
CA ASN A 51 -9.97 6.08 -6.15
C ASN A 51 -10.59 4.83 -6.78
N ALA A 52 -11.89 4.93 -7.01
CA ALA A 52 -12.75 3.87 -7.53
C ALA A 52 -13.89 4.50 -8.35
N ILE A 53 -14.20 3.93 -9.51
CA ILE A 53 -15.25 4.40 -10.39
C ILE A 53 -15.97 3.22 -11.04
N SER A 54 -17.29 3.24 -11.07
CA SER A 54 -18.10 2.20 -11.69
C SER A 54 -17.72 2.00 -13.17
N GLY A 55 -17.57 0.75 -13.57
CA GLY A 55 -17.13 0.40 -14.93
C GLY A 55 -15.66 0.67 -15.24
N GLY A 56 -14.86 1.09 -14.25
CA GLY A 56 -13.45 1.43 -14.43
C GLY A 56 -12.56 0.96 -13.27
N LYS A 57 -11.64 1.81 -12.87
CA LYS A 57 -10.69 1.52 -11.78
C LYS A 57 -11.45 1.17 -10.49
N ASN A 58 -11.08 0.04 -9.88
CA ASN A 58 -11.68 -0.45 -8.62
C ASN A 58 -13.22 -0.49 -8.65
N ALA A 59 -13.83 -0.80 -9.81
CA ALA A 59 -15.28 -0.75 -10.03
C ALA A 59 -16.09 -1.46 -8.94
N ALA A 60 -15.68 -2.67 -8.53
CA ALA A 60 -16.37 -3.41 -7.48
C ALA A 60 -16.45 -2.64 -6.14
N GLY A 61 -15.42 -1.84 -5.82
CA GLY A 61 -15.44 -0.96 -4.64
C GLY A 61 -16.40 0.21 -4.79
N ALA A 62 -16.45 0.84 -5.98
CA ALA A 62 -17.38 1.91 -6.27
C ALA A 62 -18.83 1.44 -6.21
N ASP A 63 -19.11 0.31 -6.85
CA ASP A 63 -20.44 -0.31 -6.89
C ASP A 63 -20.89 -0.75 -5.49
N TRP A 64 -19.99 -1.30 -4.70
CA TRP A 64 -20.27 -1.67 -3.30
C TRP A 64 -20.61 -0.45 -2.45
N VAL A 65 -19.85 0.64 -2.53
CA VAL A 65 -20.17 1.87 -1.78
C VAL A 65 -21.54 2.41 -2.19
N THR A 66 -21.80 2.51 -3.50
CA THR A 66 -23.00 3.15 -4.04
C THR A 66 -24.26 2.29 -3.83
N ASN A 67 -24.15 0.97 -4.09
CA ASN A 67 -25.32 0.12 -4.17
C ASN A 67 -25.59 -0.68 -2.88
N TRP A 68 -24.61 -0.75 -1.97
CA TRP A 68 -24.78 -1.49 -0.73
C TRP A 68 -24.53 -0.62 0.52
N VAL A 69 -23.33 -0.02 0.66
CA VAL A 69 -22.96 0.71 1.89
C VAL A 69 -23.92 1.87 2.14
N ILE A 70 -24.08 2.76 1.17
CA ILE A 70 -24.91 3.97 1.33
C ILE A 70 -26.37 3.61 1.69
N PRO A 71 -27.09 2.81 0.90
CA PRO A 71 -28.49 2.49 1.23
C PRO A 71 -28.63 1.75 2.56
N LYS A 72 -27.73 0.82 2.88
CA LYS A 72 -27.80 0.05 4.12
C LYS A 72 -27.46 0.88 5.35
N PHE A 73 -26.49 1.77 5.26
CA PHE A 73 -26.18 2.69 6.36
C PHE A 73 -27.33 3.68 6.61
N VAL A 74 -27.92 4.24 5.57
CA VAL A 74 -29.10 5.13 5.70
C VAL A 74 -30.28 4.39 6.36
N GLU A 75 -30.53 3.13 5.99
CA GLU A 75 -31.54 2.28 6.61
C GLU A 75 -31.24 2.07 8.12
N ASP A 76 -30.00 1.72 8.47
CA ASP A 76 -29.54 1.54 9.85
C ASP A 76 -29.74 2.82 10.68
N GLN A 77 -29.35 3.97 10.13
CA GLN A 77 -29.50 5.26 10.81
C GLN A 77 -30.98 5.63 11.00
N LYS A 78 -31.82 5.34 10.02
CA LYS A 78 -33.27 5.54 10.14
C LYS A 78 -33.87 4.68 11.26
N ALA A 79 -33.43 3.42 11.40
CA ALA A 79 -33.84 2.55 12.49
C ALA A 79 -33.43 3.10 13.89
N LYS A 80 -32.35 3.88 13.93
CA LYS A 80 -31.87 4.60 15.14
C LYS A 80 -32.52 5.96 15.35
N GLY A 81 -33.54 6.31 14.53
CA GLY A 81 -34.25 7.62 14.62
C GLY A 81 -33.42 8.80 14.11
N ARG A 82 -32.45 8.56 13.22
CA ARG A 82 -31.62 9.60 12.59
C ARG A 82 -31.79 9.66 11.08
N THR A 83 -31.58 10.82 10.49
CA THR A 83 -31.61 11.04 9.03
C THR A 83 -30.19 11.24 8.54
N ALA A 84 -29.65 10.26 7.81
CA ALA A 84 -28.34 10.32 7.21
C ALA A 84 -28.42 10.58 5.70
N HIS A 85 -27.67 11.57 5.22
CA HIS A 85 -27.44 11.83 3.80
C HIS A 85 -26.00 11.46 3.49
N VAL A 86 -25.79 10.37 2.73
CA VAL A 86 -24.45 9.89 2.41
C VAL A 86 -24.24 9.97 0.89
N THR A 87 -23.10 10.55 0.48
CA THR A 87 -22.70 10.67 -0.92
C THR A 87 -21.36 10.00 -1.16
N PHE A 88 -21.14 9.59 -2.41
CA PHE A 88 -19.87 9.03 -2.85
C PHE A 88 -19.22 9.97 -3.87
N GLN A 89 -17.94 10.25 -3.68
CA GLN A 89 -17.08 10.96 -4.63
C GLN A 89 -16.14 9.97 -5.30
N PRO A 90 -16.49 9.45 -6.48
CA PRO A 90 -15.64 8.52 -7.22
C PRO A 90 -14.45 9.24 -7.85
N SER A 91 -13.34 8.52 -8.03
CA SER A 91 -12.21 8.94 -8.85
C SER A 91 -11.71 7.75 -9.68
N GLY A 92 -11.32 8.00 -10.92
CA GLY A 92 -10.63 7.07 -11.80
C GLY A 92 -9.22 7.54 -12.15
N ALA A 93 -8.67 8.50 -11.39
CA ALA A 93 -7.37 9.11 -11.63
C ALA A 93 -6.20 8.14 -11.39
N GLY A 94 -5.02 8.49 -11.88
CA GLY A 94 -3.77 7.86 -11.47
C GLY A 94 -3.58 7.97 -9.96
N ASP A 95 -2.78 7.07 -9.37
CA ASP A 95 -2.64 7.04 -7.91
C ASP A 95 -1.97 8.31 -7.37
N GLU A 96 -0.98 8.87 -8.07
CA GLU A 96 -0.32 10.11 -7.68
C GLU A 96 -1.23 11.34 -7.83
N ASP A 97 -2.06 11.39 -8.85
CA ASP A 97 -3.05 12.46 -9.05
C ASP A 97 -4.12 12.41 -7.95
N TYR A 98 -4.60 11.21 -7.63
CA TYR A 98 -5.54 11.00 -6.53
C TYR A 98 -4.91 11.40 -5.19
N LYS A 99 -3.68 10.97 -4.91
CA LYS A 99 -2.92 11.34 -3.71
C LYS A 99 -2.80 12.85 -3.57
N SER A 100 -2.41 13.53 -4.66
CA SER A 100 -2.24 14.97 -4.68
C SER A 100 -3.55 15.72 -4.40
N LYS A 101 -4.66 15.24 -4.98
CA LYS A 101 -6.00 15.80 -4.75
C LYS A 101 -6.39 15.68 -3.28
N ILE A 102 -6.32 14.48 -2.69
CA ILE A 102 -6.75 14.29 -1.31
C ILE A 102 -5.82 14.99 -0.30
N ALA A 103 -4.52 15.11 -0.61
CA ALA A 103 -3.59 15.90 0.19
C ALA A 103 -4.01 17.38 0.23
N LEU A 104 -4.44 17.93 -0.90
CA LEU A 104 -4.93 19.30 -0.98
C LEU A 104 -6.23 19.48 -0.19
N ASP A 105 -7.20 18.58 -0.36
CA ASP A 105 -8.47 18.59 0.36
C ASP A 105 -8.25 18.56 1.88
N LEU A 106 -7.44 17.62 2.36
CA LEU A 106 -7.12 17.46 3.78
C LEU A 106 -6.33 18.66 4.34
N LYS A 107 -5.38 19.21 3.58
CA LYS A 107 -4.59 20.38 3.97
C LYS A 107 -5.47 21.61 4.15
N THR A 108 -6.47 21.78 3.31
CA THR A 108 -7.39 22.93 3.36
C THR A 108 -8.58 22.72 4.28
N GLY A 109 -8.71 21.55 4.90
CA GLY A 109 -9.85 21.20 5.74
C GLY A 109 -11.16 21.09 4.97
N SER A 110 -11.09 20.70 3.70
CA SER A 110 -12.24 20.56 2.80
C SER A 110 -12.38 19.11 2.32
N GLY A 111 -13.33 18.89 1.42
CA GLY A 111 -13.53 17.60 0.76
C GLY A 111 -14.39 16.62 1.54
N ALA A 112 -14.12 15.32 1.39
CA ALA A 112 -14.93 14.24 1.95
C ALA A 112 -14.68 14.03 3.45
N ASP A 113 -15.61 13.38 4.14
CA ASP A 113 -15.48 13.01 5.56
C ASP A 113 -14.65 11.76 5.75
N ILE A 114 -14.70 10.83 4.77
CA ILE A 114 -13.94 9.58 4.76
C ILE A 114 -13.17 9.49 3.46
N TYR A 115 -11.87 9.17 3.56
CA TYR A 115 -10.99 8.95 2.41
C TYR A 115 -10.43 7.54 2.40
N ALA A 116 -10.46 6.90 1.24
CA ALA A 116 -9.65 5.71 0.99
C ALA A 116 -8.20 6.11 0.67
N LEU A 117 -7.25 5.54 1.42
CA LEU A 117 -5.81 5.77 1.26
C LEU A 117 -5.05 4.46 1.00
N ASP A 118 -3.95 4.54 0.28
CA ASP A 118 -2.91 3.50 0.35
C ASP A 118 -2.17 3.62 1.69
N GLY A 119 -1.88 2.49 2.34
CA GLY A 119 -1.17 2.47 3.63
C GLY A 119 0.20 3.14 3.60
N ILE A 120 0.87 3.17 2.44
CA ILE A 120 2.17 3.84 2.29
C ILE A 120 2.10 5.38 2.45
N TRP A 121 0.91 5.97 2.30
CA TRP A 121 0.74 7.43 2.44
C TRP A 121 0.45 7.85 3.88
N VAL A 122 0.11 6.90 4.77
CA VAL A 122 -0.29 7.18 6.15
C VAL A 122 0.79 7.95 6.90
N GLY A 123 2.04 7.52 6.81
CA GLY A 123 3.15 8.21 7.49
C GLY A 123 3.37 9.63 6.98
N GLU A 124 3.38 9.82 5.65
CA GLU A 124 3.52 11.16 5.03
C GLU A 124 2.38 12.09 5.44
N PHE A 125 1.14 11.60 5.39
CA PHE A 125 -0.03 12.42 5.71
C PHE A 125 -0.12 12.71 7.22
N ALA A 126 0.32 11.79 8.06
CA ALA A 126 0.41 11.98 9.50
C ALA A 126 1.46 13.02 9.87
N ASP A 127 2.67 12.94 9.30
CA ASP A 127 3.75 13.91 9.53
C ASP A 127 3.39 15.31 9.02
N ALA A 128 2.68 15.39 7.88
CA ALA A 128 2.16 16.65 7.36
C ALA A 128 0.97 17.20 8.17
N GLY A 129 0.42 16.42 9.11
CA GLY A 129 -0.76 16.80 9.89
C GLY A 129 -2.08 16.79 9.10
N TYR A 130 -2.10 16.15 7.94
CA TYR A 130 -3.30 16.04 7.09
C TYR A 130 -4.32 15.05 7.65
N ILE A 131 -3.84 14.01 8.33
CA ILE A 131 -4.67 13.04 9.05
C ILE A 131 -4.27 13.03 10.53
N LYS A 132 -5.19 12.58 11.39
CA LYS A 132 -4.97 12.46 12.84
C LYS A 132 -5.27 11.05 13.32
N PRO A 133 -4.68 10.62 14.45
CA PRO A 133 -5.06 9.37 15.09
C PRO A 133 -6.58 9.31 15.35
N LEU A 134 -7.18 8.14 15.13
CA LEU A 134 -8.61 7.93 15.40
C LEU A 134 -8.98 8.32 16.84
N ALA A 135 -8.12 8.00 17.82
CA ALA A 135 -8.32 8.37 19.22
C ALA A 135 -8.46 9.88 19.43
N ASP A 136 -7.74 10.70 18.64
CA ASP A 136 -7.78 12.15 18.72
C ASP A 136 -9.03 12.76 18.04
N LEU A 137 -9.68 11.98 17.14
CA LEU A 137 -10.85 12.42 16.37
C LEU A 137 -12.17 12.03 17.04
N VAL A 138 -12.25 10.84 17.64
CA VAL A 138 -13.51 10.27 18.13
C VAL A 138 -13.47 9.90 19.61
N GLY A 139 -12.34 10.12 20.28
CA GLY A 139 -12.07 9.71 21.65
C GLY A 139 -11.45 8.31 21.73
N LYS A 140 -10.48 8.17 22.63
CA LYS A 140 -9.68 6.93 22.77
C LYS A 140 -10.55 5.71 23.05
N ASP A 141 -11.41 5.82 24.05
CA ASP A 141 -12.24 4.68 24.49
C ASP A 141 -13.17 4.21 23.38
N ARG A 142 -13.73 5.15 22.61
CA ARG A 142 -14.62 4.83 21.49
C ARG A 142 -13.86 4.22 20.29
N ALA A 143 -12.68 4.73 20.00
CA ALA A 143 -11.83 4.16 18.94
C ALA A 143 -11.37 2.74 19.28
N ASP A 144 -11.00 2.49 20.55
CA ASP A 144 -10.48 1.19 20.99
C ASP A 144 -11.60 0.15 21.24
N ALA A 145 -12.82 0.60 21.60
CA ALA A 145 -13.96 -0.29 21.88
C ALA A 145 -14.58 -0.94 20.65
N TRP A 146 -14.15 -0.60 19.42
CA TRP A 146 -14.70 -1.26 18.23
C TRP A 146 -14.29 -2.74 18.19
N ASP A 147 -15.26 -3.63 18.20
CA ASP A 147 -15.07 -5.09 18.25
C ASP A 147 -14.40 -5.66 16.98
N GLY A 148 -14.52 -4.95 15.84
CA GLY A 148 -13.88 -5.32 14.59
C GLY A 148 -12.36 -5.44 14.67
N TRP A 149 -11.69 -4.76 15.62
CA TRP A 149 -10.24 -4.88 15.80
C TRP A 149 -9.79 -6.30 16.09
N ALA A 150 -10.60 -7.08 16.83
CA ALA A 150 -10.31 -8.48 17.13
C ALA A 150 -10.24 -9.38 15.88
N GLN A 151 -10.86 -8.95 14.78
CA GLN A 151 -10.88 -9.68 13.51
C GLN A 151 -9.76 -9.26 12.55
N ILE A 152 -9.01 -8.20 12.88
CA ILE A 152 -7.95 -7.68 12.02
C ILE A 152 -6.59 -8.04 12.63
N PRO A 153 -5.79 -8.90 11.98
CA PRO A 153 -4.45 -9.24 12.46
C PRO A 153 -3.60 -7.99 12.71
N GLN A 154 -2.79 -7.99 13.78
CA GLN A 154 -1.97 -6.84 14.13
C GLN A 154 -1.07 -6.34 12.98
N PRO A 155 -0.42 -7.21 12.18
CA PRO A 155 0.34 -6.74 11.02
C PRO A 155 -0.51 -5.97 10.01
N VAL A 156 -1.77 -6.37 9.80
CA VAL A 156 -2.71 -5.67 8.91
C VAL A 156 -3.12 -4.32 9.50
N GLN A 157 -3.38 -4.25 10.84
CA GLN A 157 -3.65 -2.97 11.53
C GLN A 157 -2.49 -1.98 11.37
N ASN A 158 -1.25 -2.48 11.39
CA ASN A 158 -0.05 -1.64 11.28
C ASN A 158 0.03 -0.90 9.93
N ASN A 159 -0.61 -1.42 8.87
CA ASN A 159 -0.66 -0.75 7.57
C ASN A 159 -1.42 0.60 7.61
N MET A 160 -2.33 0.80 8.57
CA MET A 160 -3.03 2.07 8.80
C MET A 160 -2.63 2.72 10.12
N SER A 161 -1.41 2.41 10.59
CA SER A 161 -0.85 2.94 11.83
C SER A 161 0.48 3.66 11.57
N TYR A 162 0.77 4.67 12.39
CA TYR A 162 2.00 5.41 12.36
C TYR A 162 2.41 5.80 13.78
N ASN A 163 3.69 5.61 14.14
CA ASN A 163 4.21 5.85 15.49
C ASN A 163 3.34 5.23 16.59
N GLY A 164 2.89 3.97 16.38
CA GLY A 164 2.09 3.22 17.35
C GLY A 164 0.63 3.67 17.49
N LYS A 165 0.17 4.64 16.70
CA LYS A 165 -1.21 5.13 16.71
C LYS A 165 -1.95 4.71 15.45
N ARG A 166 -3.25 4.36 15.58
CA ARG A 166 -4.13 4.03 14.46
C ARG A 166 -4.70 5.31 13.84
N TYR A 167 -4.55 5.46 12.52
CA TYR A 167 -5.07 6.59 11.74
C TYR A 167 -6.31 6.23 10.92
N GLY A 168 -6.54 4.93 10.70
CA GLY A 168 -7.67 4.44 9.94
C GLY A 168 -7.97 2.97 10.20
N ILE A 169 -8.99 2.45 9.52
CA ILE A 169 -9.30 1.03 9.49
C ILE A 169 -8.78 0.47 8.15
N PRO A 170 -7.93 -0.59 8.17
CA PRO A 170 -7.55 -1.29 6.94
C PRO A 170 -8.79 -1.83 6.21
N SER A 171 -8.79 -1.83 4.89
CA SER A 171 -9.90 -2.33 4.07
C SER A 171 -9.56 -3.60 3.29
N GLY A 172 -8.38 -4.12 3.46
CA GLY A 172 -7.91 -5.34 2.83
C GLY A 172 -6.42 -5.54 3.00
N THR A 173 -5.96 -6.68 2.51
CA THR A 173 -4.55 -7.04 2.42
C THR A 173 -4.34 -7.91 1.19
N ASP A 174 -3.10 -8.30 0.94
CA ASP A 174 -2.71 -9.21 -0.13
C ASP A 174 -1.49 -10.05 0.31
N GLY A 175 -1.08 -11.00 -0.51
CA GLY A 175 0.11 -11.79 -0.25
C GLY A 175 0.88 -12.05 -1.54
N ARG A 176 2.22 -12.16 -1.44
CA ARG A 176 3.09 -12.49 -2.56
C ARG A 176 3.51 -13.93 -2.49
N VAL A 177 3.51 -14.55 -3.66
CA VAL A 177 3.95 -15.92 -3.88
C VAL A 177 4.74 -16.02 -5.18
N ILE A 178 5.36 -17.13 -5.42
CA ILE A 178 5.88 -17.48 -6.75
C ILE A 178 4.78 -18.23 -7.49
N PHE A 179 4.26 -17.64 -8.56
CA PHE A 179 3.43 -18.36 -9.52
C PHE A 179 4.30 -19.07 -10.54
N PHE A 180 3.91 -20.29 -10.93
CA PHE A 180 4.63 -21.04 -11.95
C PHE A 180 3.68 -21.75 -12.91
N ASN A 181 4.14 -21.94 -14.15
CA ASN A 181 3.36 -22.62 -15.19
C ASN A 181 3.61 -24.12 -15.11
N ARG A 182 2.64 -24.89 -14.60
CA ARG A 182 2.73 -26.34 -14.42
C ARG A 182 3.05 -27.10 -15.71
N LYS A 183 2.53 -26.62 -16.88
CA LYS A 183 2.81 -27.25 -18.19
C LYS A 183 4.27 -27.09 -18.59
N LEU A 184 4.85 -25.92 -18.37
CA LEU A 184 6.27 -25.67 -18.63
C LEU A 184 7.14 -26.42 -17.64
N PHE A 185 6.75 -26.49 -16.36
CA PHE A 185 7.45 -27.28 -15.35
C PHE A 185 7.49 -28.77 -15.71
N ALA A 186 6.36 -29.35 -16.11
CA ALA A 186 6.30 -30.74 -16.57
C ALA A 186 7.21 -30.98 -17.78
N ARG A 187 7.22 -30.07 -18.77
CA ARG A 187 8.11 -30.14 -19.94
C ARG A 187 9.60 -30.04 -19.59
N ALA A 188 9.91 -29.29 -18.51
CA ALA A 188 11.27 -29.14 -18.00
C ALA A 188 11.69 -30.25 -17.04
N GLY A 189 10.81 -31.25 -16.74
CA GLY A 189 11.07 -32.32 -15.79
C GLY A 189 11.02 -31.88 -14.33
N LEU A 190 10.36 -30.76 -14.04
CA LEU A 190 10.18 -30.23 -12.68
C LEU A 190 8.91 -30.78 -12.04
N PRO A 191 8.87 -30.93 -10.68
CA PRO A 191 7.73 -31.52 -9.99
C PRO A 191 6.46 -30.63 -10.08
N ALA A 192 5.29 -31.27 -10.16
CA ALA A 192 3.99 -30.59 -10.21
C ALA A 192 3.70 -29.80 -8.93
N ASN A 193 4.14 -30.28 -7.78
CA ASN A 193 4.01 -29.64 -6.46
C ASN A 193 5.35 -29.02 -6.05
N TRP A 194 5.88 -28.15 -6.91
CA TRP A 194 7.13 -27.48 -6.67
C TRP A 194 7.03 -26.47 -5.52
N GLN A 195 7.90 -26.63 -4.54
CA GLN A 195 8.07 -25.69 -3.43
C GLN A 195 9.57 -25.50 -3.19
N PRO A 196 10.15 -24.36 -3.62
CA PRO A 196 11.56 -24.06 -3.38
C PRO A 196 11.79 -23.82 -1.90
N LYS A 197 12.97 -24.22 -1.40
CA LYS A 197 13.41 -24.04 -0.01
C LYS A 197 14.51 -22.99 0.13
N SER A 198 15.04 -22.52 -1.00
CA SER A 198 16.11 -21.52 -1.09
C SER A 198 16.05 -20.78 -2.42
N TRP A 199 16.80 -19.71 -2.54
CA TRP A 199 16.99 -19.02 -3.82
C TRP A 199 17.72 -19.89 -4.86
N ASP A 200 18.58 -20.78 -4.42
CA ASP A 200 19.28 -21.71 -5.33
C ASP A 200 18.27 -22.67 -5.99
N ASP A 201 17.22 -23.09 -5.29
CA ASP A 201 16.14 -23.91 -5.89
C ASP A 201 15.37 -23.14 -6.98
N ILE A 202 15.17 -21.83 -6.79
CA ILE A 202 14.55 -20.96 -7.82
C ILE A 202 15.46 -20.90 -9.05
N LEU A 203 16.75 -20.67 -8.86
CA LEU A 203 17.72 -20.61 -9.95
C LEU A 203 17.85 -21.97 -10.66
N ALA A 204 17.85 -23.08 -9.93
CA ALA A 204 17.89 -24.44 -10.50
C ALA A 204 16.66 -24.72 -11.39
N ALA A 205 15.46 -24.34 -10.93
CA ALA A 205 14.24 -24.43 -11.74
C ALA A 205 14.33 -23.52 -12.98
N GLY A 206 14.87 -22.31 -12.82
CA GLY A 206 15.15 -21.41 -13.94
C GLY A 206 16.07 -22.01 -15.00
N GLN A 207 17.16 -22.67 -14.58
CA GLN A 207 18.09 -23.37 -15.50
C GLN A 207 17.42 -24.54 -16.23
N ALA A 208 16.53 -25.27 -15.58
CA ALA A 208 15.76 -26.33 -16.25
C ALA A 208 14.80 -25.74 -17.30
N LEU A 209 14.08 -24.68 -16.98
CA LEU A 209 13.16 -23.99 -17.89
C LEU A 209 13.87 -23.34 -19.08
N ARG A 210 15.10 -22.83 -18.90
CA ARG A 210 15.92 -22.23 -19.97
C ARG A 210 16.16 -23.16 -21.15
N LYS A 211 16.10 -24.47 -20.95
CA LYS A 211 16.24 -25.47 -22.01
C LYS A 211 15.03 -25.50 -22.96
N LEU A 212 13.91 -24.90 -22.58
CA LEU A 212 12.71 -24.85 -23.39
C LEU A 212 12.77 -23.64 -24.36
N PRO A 213 12.66 -23.85 -25.67
CA PRO A 213 12.74 -22.77 -26.63
C PRO A 213 11.57 -21.79 -26.47
N GLY A 214 11.86 -20.49 -26.57
CA GLY A 214 10.86 -19.43 -26.49
C GLY A 214 10.26 -19.18 -25.08
N VAL A 215 10.88 -19.73 -24.05
CA VAL A 215 10.45 -19.55 -22.65
C VAL A 215 11.44 -18.65 -21.92
N THR A 216 10.93 -17.58 -21.31
CA THR A 216 11.62 -16.82 -20.26
C THR A 216 11.45 -17.55 -18.95
N PRO A 217 12.54 -18.07 -18.33
CA PRO A 217 12.41 -18.88 -17.13
C PRO A 217 11.81 -18.17 -15.93
N ILE A 218 12.29 -16.95 -15.63
CA ILE A 218 11.95 -16.20 -14.41
C ILE A 218 11.59 -14.77 -14.79
N GLN A 219 10.43 -14.31 -14.36
CA GLN A 219 10.09 -12.89 -14.30
C GLN A 219 10.22 -12.41 -12.86
N LEU A 220 11.20 -11.57 -12.61
CA LEU A 220 11.42 -10.85 -11.37
C LEU A 220 11.37 -9.36 -11.68
N ASN A 221 10.36 -8.66 -11.17
CA ASN A 221 10.16 -7.26 -11.50
C ASN A 221 11.38 -6.41 -11.10
N GLY A 222 11.90 -5.63 -12.05
CA GLY A 222 13.05 -4.75 -11.89
C GLY A 222 12.83 -3.41 -12.60
N GLY A 223 13.71 -2.45 -12.32
CA GLY A 223 13.69 -1.14 -12.94
C GLY A 223 12.60 -0.19 -12.43
N THR A 224 12.69 1.05 -12.88
CA THR A 224 11.78 2.13 -12.49
C THR A 224 10.48 2.14 -13.30
N ALA A 225 10.46 1.52 -14.47
CA ALA A 225 9.31 1.50 -15.35
C ALA A 225 8.10 0.76 -14.76
N MET A 226 8.34 -0.24 -13.90
CA MET A 226 7.29 -0.97 -13.20
C MET A 226 6.91 -0.34 -11.86
N GLY A 227 7.56 0.74 -11.45
CA GLY A 227 7.28 1.48 -10.23
C GLY A 227 7.32 0.61 -8.98
N GLU A 228 6.37 0.81 -8.08
CA GLU A 228 6.30 0.08 -6.80
C GLU A 228 6.14 -1.45 -6.98
N ALA A 229 5.73 -1.94 -8.15
CA ALA A 229 5.72 -3.37 -8.42
C ALA A 229 7.13 -4.00 -8.39
N THR A 230 8.18 -3.23 -8.72
CA THR A 230 9.58 -3.68 -8.58
C THR A 230 9.94 -3.92 -7.12
N THR A 231 9.61 -2.99 -6.24
CA THR A 231 9.90 -3.13 -4.81
C THR A 231 9.04 -4.20 -4.16
N MET A 232 7.74 -4.18 -4.38
CA MET A 232 6.79 -5.07 -3.71
C MET A 232 6.77 -6.51 -4.21
N GLN A 233 6.99 -6.72 -5.51
CA GLN A 233 7.00 -8.06 -6.13
C GLN A 233 8.43 -8.56 -6.42
N GLY A 234 9.45 -7.87 -5.94
CA GLY A 234 10.83 -8.20 -6.19
C GLY A 234 11.70 -7.97 -4.96
N VAL A 235 12.18 -6.74 -4.76
CA VAL A 235 13.23 -6.40 -3.79
C VAL A 235 12.83 -6.73 -2.35
N LEU A 236 11.67 -6.24 -1.89
CA LEU A 236 11.30 -6.35 -0.47
C LEU A 236 11.01 -7.77 0.00
N PRO A 237 10.28 -8.63 -0.75
CA PRO A 237 10.14 -10.04 -0.38
C PRO A 237 11.48 -10.76 -0.25
N LEU A 238 12.42 -10.46 -1.16
CA LEU A 238 13.76 -11.05 -1.11
C LEU A 238 14.56 -10.50 0.07
N LEU A 239 14.48 -9.20 0.34
CA LEU A 239 15.20 -8.59 1.47
C LEU A 239 14.75 -9.16 2.81
N VAL A 240 13.44 -9.32 3.05
CA VAL A 240 12.96 -9.97 4.28
C VAL A 240 13.36 -11.45 4.33
N GLY A 241 13.62 -12.06 3.19
CA GLY A 241 14.19 -13.40 3.08
C GLY A 241 15.66 -13.53 3.48
N THR A 242 16.39 -12.41 3.60
CA THR A 242 17.76 -12.35 4.15
C THR A 242 17.81 -12.11 5.66
N GLY A 243 16.66 -11.93 6.31
CA GLY A 243 16.58 -11.56 7.73
C GLY A 243 16.56 -10.04 7.97
N GLN A 244 16.51 -9.22 6.93
CA GLN A 244 16.51 -7.77 7.04
C GLN A 244 15.24 -7.14 6.48
N GLN A 245 14.88 -5.98 7.02
CA GLN A 245 13.83 -5.12 6.45
C GLN A 245 14.48 -3.85 5.87
N ILE A 246 13.77 -3.18 4.97
CA ILE A 246 14.27 -1.94 4.36
C ILE A 246 14.53 -0.82 5.38
N TRP A 247 13.81 -0.87 6.49
CA TRP A 247 14.00 0.04 7.61
C TRP A 247 13.88 -0.75 8.93
N THR A 248 14.88 -0.60 9.81
CA THR A 248 14.95 -1.27 11.11
C THR A 248 15.73 -0.38 12.08
N ASP A 249 15.22 -0.24 13.32
CA ASP A 249 15.88 0.48 14.41
C ASP A 249 16.31 1.92 14.06
N GLY A 250 15.44 2.62 13.32
CA GLY A 250 15.69 4.00 12.92
C GLY A 250 16.63 4.18 11.72
N LYS A 251 17.06 3.09 11.08
CA LYS A 251 17.98 3.13 9.94
C LYS A 251 17.39 2.46 8.70
N TRP A 252 17.71 3.03 7.56
CA TRP A 252 17.42 2.45 6.25
C TRP A 252 18.55 1.50 5.85
N GLN A 253 18.22 0.41 5.16
CA GLN A 253 19.22 -0.44 4.53
C GLN A 253 19.96 0.36 3.46
N GLY A 254 21.27 0.42 3.58
CA GLY A 254 22.17 0.97 2.58
C GLY A 254 22.92 -0.13 1.84
N ASP A 255 24.22 0.07 1.62
CA ASP A 255 25.10 -0.92 1.01
C ASP A 255 25.49 -2.01 2.04
N THR A 256 24.53 -2.88 2.35
CA THR A 256 24.68 -3.98 3.30
C THR A 256 24.83 -5.32 2.58
N PRO A 257 25.39 -6.37 3.24
CA PRO A 257 25.41 -7.71 2.66
C PRO A 257 24.04 -8.20 2.21
N ALA A 258 22.99 -7.93 2.99
CA ALA A 258 21.61 -8.30 2.66
C ALA A 258 21.12 -7.68 1.35
N LEU A 259 21.35 -6.38 1.13
CA LEU A 259 20.98 -5.73 -0.12
C LEU A 259 21.85 -6.22 -1.29
N ARG A 260 23.15 -6.44 -1.07
CA ARG A 260 24.04 -7.01 -2.10
C ARG A 260 23.62 -8.42 -2.49
N ASP A 261 23.14 -9.26 -1.54
CA ASP A 261 22.62 -10.59 -1.84
C ASP A 261 21.36 -10.52 -2.70
N VAL A 262 20.42 -9.62 -2.39
CA VAL A 262 19.22 -9.38 -3.21
C VAL A 262 19.61 -8.96 -4.62
N LEU A 263 20.45 -7.93 -4.76
CA LEU A 263 20.93 -7.46 -6.07
C LEU A 263 21.74 -8.53 -6.81
N GLY A 264 22.47 -9.35 -6.06
CA GLY A 264 23.19 -10.54 -6.60
C GLY A 264 22.24 -11.58 -7.20
N LEU A 265 21.06 -11.78 -6.63
CA LEU A 265 20.03 -12.64 -7.24
C LEU A 265 19.52 -12.04 -8.56
N TYR A 266 19.26 -10.71 -8.61
CA TYR A 266 18.92 -10.03 -9.86
C TYR A 266 20.02 -10.21 -10.92
N GLN A 267 21.29 -10.08 -10.51
CA GLN A 267 22.44 -10.28 -11.43
C GLN A 267 22.48 -11.72 -11.96
N LYS A 268 22.22 -12.73 -11.12
CA LYS A 268 22.16 -14.14 -11.56
C LYS A 268 20.99 -14.40 -12.50
N VAL A 269 19.84 -13.77 -12.28
CA VAL A 269 18.64 -13.91 -13.14
C VAL A 269 18.89 -13.26 -14.49
N TYR A 270 19.24 -12.00 -14.54
CA TYR A 270 19.34 -11.25 -15.81
C TYR A 270 20.67 -11.48 -16.52
N GLY A 271 21.79 -11.39 -15.83
CA GLY A 271 23.12 -11.71 -16.37
C GLY A 271 23.28 -13.19 -16.71
N GLY A 272 22.55 -14.08 -16.04
CA GLY A 272 22.47 -15.52 -16.34
C GLY A 272 21.53 -15.86 -17.49
N GLY A 273 20.82 -14.91 -18.09
CA GLY A 273 19.86 -15.14 -19.17
C GLY A 273 18.64 -15.96 -18.73
N LEU A 274 18.23 -15.85 -17.48
CA LEU A 274 17.02 -16.49 -16.93
C LEU A 274 15.81 -15.55 -16.97
N GLY A 275 16.01 -14.22 -17.07
CA GLY A 275 15.00 -13.19 -17.19
C GLY A 275 15.12 -12.43 -18.50
N ASP A 276 14.07 -11.68 -18.86
CA ASP A 276 14.06 -10.78 -20.01
C ASP A 276 14.31 -9.34 -19.53
N PRO A 277 15.50 -8.75 -19.78
CA PRO A 277 15.82 -7.39 -19.35
C PRO A 277 14.97 -6.32 -20.05
N VAL A 278 14.52 -6.56 -21.30
CA VAL A 278 13.73 -5.58 -22.06
C VAL A 278 12.39 -5.29 -21.40
N LEU A 279 11.77 -6.30 -20.80
CA LEU A 279 10.51 -6.12 -20.06
C LEU A 279 10.68 -5.18 -18.85
N GLN A 280 11.88 -5.06 -18.29
CA GLN A 280 12.13 -4.26 -17.08
C GLN A 280 12.23 -2.76 -17.37
N GLU A 281 12.46 -2.39 -18.63
CA GLU A 281 12.54 -1.00 -19.08
C GLU A 281 11.23 -0.51 -19.75
N ASP A 282 10.29 -1.42 -19.96
CA ASP A 282 9.01 -1.11 -20.60
C ASP A 282 7.97 -0.66 -19.57
N ALA A 283 7.37 0.52 -19.76
CA ALA A 283 6.31 1.04 -18.90
C ALA A 283 5.07 0.11 -18.79
N LYS A 284 4.86 -0.77 -19.76
CA LYS A 284 3.85 -1.84 -19.75
C LYS A 284 4.46 -3.23 -19.49
N GLY A 285 5.71 -3.29 -19.03
CA GLY A 285 6.46 -4.54 -18.87
C GLY A 285 5.76 -5.54 -17.96
N ARG A 286 5.15 -5.07 -16.87
CA ARG A 286 4.37 -5.93 -15.97
C ARG A 286 3.17 -6.55 -16.67
N ASP A 287 2.36 -5.77 -17.41
CA ASP A 287 1.20 -6.28 -18.16
C ASP A 287 1.62 -7.22 -19.30
N LYS A 288 2.72 -6.91 -19.98
CA LYS A 288 3.30 -7.79 -21.01
C LYS A 288 3.79 -9.11 -20.41
N SER A 289 4.36 -9.09 -19.21
CA SER A 289 4.75 -10.32 -18.51
C SER A 289 3.54 -11.20 -18.18
N PHE A 290 2.42 -10.61 -17.77
CA PHE A 290 1.17 -11.32 -17.54
C PHE A 290 0.64 -12.00 -18.80
N GLN A 291 0.61 -11.27 -19.91
CA GLN A 291 0.21 -11.82 -21.21
C GLN A 291 1.16 -12.92 -21.68
N ALA A 292 2.47 -12.76 -21.46
CA ALA A 292 3.47 -13.76 -21.81
C ALA A 292 3.33 -15.03 -20.94
N PHE A 293 3.04 -14.89 -19.65
CA PHE A 293 2.75 -16.04 -18.78
C PHE A 293 1.50 -16.79 -19.23
N ALA A 294 0.40 -16.08 -19.49
CA ALA A 294 -0.85 -16.67 -19.98
C ALA A 294 -0.67 -17.38 -21.33
N ALA A 295 0.22 -16.89 -22.18
CA ALA A 295 0.60 -17.50 -23.45
C ALA A 295 1.62 -18.64 -23.32
N GLY A 296 2.01 -19.06 -22.10
CA GLY A 296 2.97 -20.13 -21.87
C GLY A 296 4.41 -19.78 -22.27
N ARG A 297 4.80 -18.51 -22.19
CA ARG A 297 6.14 -18.02 -22.49
C ARG A 297 6.97 -17.59 -21.27
N ILE A 298 6.37 -17.58 -20.08
CA ILE A 298 7.08 -17.35 -18.81
C ILE A 298 6.90 -18.56 -17.91
N GLY A 299 8.01 -19.06 -17.35
CA GLY A 299 8.03 -20.24 -16.50
C GLY A 299 7.52 -19.97 -15.10
N MET A 300 8.05 -18.93 -14.45
CA MET A 300 7.64 -18.49 -13.12
C MET A 300 7.73 -16.98 -12.97
N LEU A 301 6.90 -16.41 -12.09
CA LEU A 301 6.93 -15.01 -11.73
C LEU A 301 6.59 -14.81 -10.26
N LEU A 302 7.20 -13.81 -9.63
CA LEU A 302 6.91 -13.41 -8.27
C LEU A 302 5.87 -12.30 -8.31
N GLU A 303 4.66 -12.56 -7.76
CA GLU A 303 3.53 -11.66 -7.83
C GLU A 303 2.58 -11.79 -6.63
N SER A 304 1.69 -10.80 -6.49
CA SER A 304 0.61 -10.85 -5.51
C SER A 304 -0.58 -11.70 -5.99
N ASP A 305 -1.49 -12.02 -5.07
CA ASP A 305 -2.76 -12.68 -5.38
C ASP A 305 -3.60 -11.95 -6.43
N TYR A 306 -3.30 -10.68 -6.72
CA TYR A 306 -3.88 -9.92 -7.84
C TYR A 306 -3.71 -10.66 -9.17
N PHE A 307 -2.56 -11.31 -9.37
CA PHE A 307 -2.31 -12.12 -10.57
C PHE A 307 -3.37 -13.20 -10.74
N TRP A 308 -3.66 -13.97 -9.68
CA TRP A 308 -4.67 -15.04 -9.72
C TRP A 308 -6.09 -14.53 -9.91
N ARG A 309 -6.51 -13.57 -9.07
CA ARG A 309 -7.90 -13.13 -8.97
C ARG A 309 -8.36 -12.13 -10.03
N SER A 310 -7.41 -11.43 -10.68
CA SER A 310 -7.75 -10.33 -11.59
C SER A 310 -7.03 -10.40 -12.93
N VAL A 311 -5.85 -11.00 -12.99
CA VAL A 311 -5.07 -11.07 -14.24
C VAL A 311 -5.43 -12.30 -15.05
N VAL A 312 -5.23 -13.49 -14.48
CA VAL A 312 -5.47 -14.77 -15.16
C VAL A 312 -6.87 -15.36 -14.87
N GLU A 313 -7.75 -14.57 -14.27
CA GLU A 313 -9.14 -14.98 -14.03
C GLU A 313 -9.79 -15.40 -15.37
N PRO A 314 -10.46 -16.59 -15.43
CA PRO A 314 -10.85 -17.22 -16.69
C PRO A 314 -11.81 -16.40 -17.57
N THR A 315 -12.67 -15.56 -16.96
CA THR A 315 -13.76 -14.90 -17.68
C THR A 315 -13.51 -13.40 -17.93
N LYS A 316 -13.04 -12.69 -16.93
CA LYS A 316 -12.89 -11.22 -16.93
C LYS A 316 -11.44 -10.75 -16.78
N GLY A 317 -10.49 -11.68 -16.63
CA GLY A 317 -9.08 -11.35 -16.40
C GLY A 317 -8.45 -10.54 -17.53
N ILE A 318 -7.43 -9.76 -17.21
CA ILE A 318 -6.68 -8.92 -18.15
C ILE A 318 -5.94 -9.81 -19.18
N ALA A 319 -5.42 -10.95 -18.72
CA ALA A 319 -4.75 -11.98 -19.53
C ALA A 319 -5.43 -13.34 -19.23
N LYS A 320 -6.68 -13.48 -19.65
CA LYS A 320 -7.57 -14.63 -19.36
C LYS A 320 -6.93 -15.97 -19.64
N MET A 321 -7.06 -16.89 -18.69
CA MET A 321 -6.65 -18.29 -18.86
C MET A 321 -7.84 -19.21 -18.52
N ALA A 322 -8.50 -19.76 -19.53
CA ALA A 322 -9.62 -20.69 -19.34
C ALA A 322 -9.21 -21.96 -18.58
N ASP A 323 -7.95 -22.34 -18.68
CA ASP A 323 -7.34 -23.49 -18.00
C ASP A 323 -6.46 -23.09 -16.79
N ARG A 324 -6.73 -21.91 -16.19
CA ARG A 324 -5.97 -21.34 -15.05
C ARG A 324 -5.73 -22.38 -13.97
N ASP A 325 -6.76 -23.04 -13.50
CA ASP A 325 -6.72 -23.93 -12.33
C ASP A 325 -5.84 -25.16 -12.55
N GLN A 326 -5.69 -25.60 -13.82
CA GLN A 326 -4.79 -26.69 -14.17
C GLN A 326 -3.37 -26.20 -14.47
N THR A 327 -3.24 -24.99 -15.01
CA THR A 327 -1.96 -24.49 -15.55
C THR A 327 -1.16 -23.68 -14.52
N VAL A 328 -1.84 -22.91 -13.67
CA VAL A 328 -1.15 -22.03 -12.71
C VAL A 328 -0.91 -22.74 -11.39
N GLY A 329 0.36 -22.91 -11.05
CA GLY A 329 0.80 -23.33 -9.72
C GLY A 329 1.26 -22.15 -8.91
N TRP A 330 1.35 -22.33 -7.59
CA TRP A 330 1.89 -21.34 -6.66
C TRP A 330 2.74 -22.00 -5.59
N ALA A 331 3.72 -21.26 -5.09
CA ALA A 331 4.64 -21.69 -4.04
C ALA A 331 4.94 -20.52 -3.09
N LEU A 332 5.21 -20.81 -1.82
CA LEU A 332 5.74 -19.81 -0.89
C LEU A 332 7.09 -19.28 -1.40
N ILE A 333 7.37 -18.01 -1.13
CA ILE A 333 8.68 -17.42 -1.41
C ILE A 333 9.64 -17.94 -0.34
N PRO A 334 10.71 -18.64 -0.69
CA PRO A 334 11.67 -19.10 0.31
C PRO A 334 12.51 -17.92 0.82
N ALA A 335 12.91 -17.98 2.08
CA ALA A 335 14.06 -17.22 2.55
C ALA A 335 15.31 -17.58 1.70
N MET A 336 16.36 -16.78 1.77
CA MET A 336 17.60 -17.02 1.03
C MET A 336 18.12 -18.45 1.28
N LYS A 337 18.00 -18.90 2.51
CA LYS A 337 18.23 -20.27 2.99
C LYS A 337 17.30 -20.54 4.18
N SER A 338 17.17 -21.81 4.58
CA SER A 338 16.33 -22.19 5.73
C SER A 338 16.68 -21.37 6.97
N GLY A 339 15.64 -20.84 7.65
CA GLY A 339 15.77 -20.03 8.86
C GLY A 339 16.28 -18.59 8.65
N ALA A 340 16.52 -18.16 7.41
CA ALA A 340 17.10 -16.84 7.16
C ALA A 340 16.06 -15.68 7.13
N GLY A 341 14.77 -15.95 7.18
CA GLY A 341 13.74 -14.91 7.17
C GLY A 341 13.79 -14.01 8.41
N ILE A 342 13.20 -12.82 8.33
CA ILE A 342 13.26 -11.76 9.38
C ILE A 342 12.85 -12.20 10.79
N ARG A 343 12.11 -13.29 10.93
CA ARG A 343 11.71 -13.90 12.21
C ARG A 343 12.26 -15.34 12.36
N GLY A 344 13.35 -15.66 11.67
CA GLY A 344 13.89 -17.01 11.64
C GLY A 344 13.06 -18.01 10.82
N GLN A 345 12.20 -17.52 9.93
CA GLN A 345 11.30 -18.35 9.14
C GLN A 345 11.94 -18.83 7.83
N ASP A 346 11.46 -19.98 7.34
CA ASP A 346 11.92 -20.58 6.07
C ASP A 346 11.29 -19.90 4.85
N PHE A 347 10.10 -19.31 5.01
CA PHE A 347 9.33 -18.66 3.95
C PHE A 347 8.93 -17.26 4.37
N VAL A 348 8.81 -16.39 3.40
CA VAL A 348 8.53 -14.97 3.60
C VAL A 348 7.49 -14.47 2.63
N SER A 349 6.89 -13.33 2.94
CA SER A 349 6.07 -12.55 2.01
C SER A 349 6.08 -11.08 2.40
N MET A 350 5.64 -10.25 1.48
CA MET A 350 5.28 -8.87 1.72
C MET A 350 3.79 -8.72 1.52
N SER A 351 3.14 -7.87 2.30
CA SER A 351 1.77 -7.46 2.08
C SER A 351 1.67 -5.95 1.94
N GLY A 352 0.68 -5.54 1.19
CA GLY A 352 0.28 -4.15 1.04
C GLY A 352 -1.17 -4.01 1.45
N GLY A 353 -1.77 -2.93 1.01
CA GLY A 353 -3.17 -2.64 1.21
C GLY A 353 -3.37 -1.19 1.59
N GLY A 354 -4.60 -0.79 1.54
CA GLY A 354 -5.05 0.51 1.97
C GLY A 354 -6.06 0.40 3.09
N GLY A 355 -6.65 1.52 3.39
CA GLY A 355 -7.72 1.60 4.36
C GLY A 355 -8.46 2.91 4.23
N ASN A 356 -9.33 3.17 5.17
CA ASN A 356 -10.10 4.40 5.20
C ASN A 356 -9.76 5.21 6.43
N VAL A 357 -9.59 6.51 6.24
CA VAL A 357 -9.30 7.49 7.29
C VAL A 357 -10.42 8.51 7.39
N LEU A 358 -10.55 9.14 8.55
CA LEU A 358 -11.45 10.27 8.77
C LEU A 358 -10.74 11.58 8.43
N ASN A 359 -11.46 12.50 7.79
CA ASN A 359 -11.01 13.88 7.62
C ASN A 359 -11.04 14.57 9.00
N PRO A 360 -9.92 15.14 9.48
CA PRO A 360 -9.91 15.87 10.75
C PRO A 360 -10.87 17.08 10.79
N ALA A 361 -11.23 17.60 9.62
CA ALA A 361 -12.15 18.73 9.48
C ALA A 361 -13.64 18.33 9.38
N THR A 362 -13.95 17.02 9.40
CA THR A 362 -15.35 16.56 9.34
C THR A 362 -16.20 17.25 10.40
N LYS A 363 -17.40 17.66 10.04
CA LYS A 363 -18.35 18.28 10.97
C LYS A 363 -18.99 17.25 11.90
N TYR A 364 -18.92 15.96 11.56
CA TYR A 364 -19.66 14.88 12.19
C TYR A 364 -18.71 13.70 12.55
N PRO A 365 -17.70 13.91 13.40
CA PRO A 365 -16.68 12.87 13.66
C PRO A 365 -17.27 11.57 14.19
N GLN A 366 -18.30 11.65 15.05
CA GLN A 366 -18.93 10.46 15.63
C GLN A 366 -19.73 9.67 14.58
N GLN A 367 -20.49 10.35 13.73
CA GLN A 367 -21.28 9.74 12.66
C GLN A 367 -20.38 9.20 11.54
N ALA A 368 -19.29 9.91 11.23
CA ALA A 368 -18.29 9.44 10.27
C ALA A 368 -17.58 8.18 10.78
N TRP A 369 -17.30 8.10 12.09
CA TRP A 369 -16.76 6.90 12.71
C TRP A 369 -17.75 5.73 12.65
N GLU A 370 -19.03 5.95 12.93
CA GLU A 370 -20.07 4.92 12.77
C GLU A 370 -20.16 4.40 11.33
N LEU A 371 -20.07 5.29 10.35
CA LEU A 371 -20.04 4.88 8.93
C LEU A 371 -18.78 4.09 8.61
N LEU A 372 -17.62 4.51 9.12
CA LEU A 372 -16.35 3.79 8.92
C LEU A 372 -16.39 2.39 9.55
N GLN A 373 -16.94 2.25 10.76
CA GLN A 373 -17.17 0.94 11.39
C GLN A 373 -18.14 0.09 10.57
N PHE A 374 -19.25 0.68 10.11
CA PHE A 374 -20.25 0.00 9.29
C PHE A 374 -19.65 -0.54 7.98
N MET A 375 -18.85 0.26 7.27
CA MET A 375 -18.12 -0.16 6.07
C MET A 375 -17.17 -1.35 6.33
N ASN A 376 -16.72 -1.53 7.55
CA ASN A 376 -15.80 -2.60 7.96
C ASN A 376 -16.47 -3.70 8.79
N SER A 377 -17.81 -3.73 8.84
CA SER A 377 -18.58 -4.82 9.46
C SER A 377 -18.40 -6.12 8.67
N LYS A 378 -18.77 -7.26 9.29
CA LYS A 378 -18.75 -8.56 8.61
C LYS A 378 -19.64 -8.53 7.37
N GLU A 379 -20.86 -8.04 7.52
CA GLU A 379 -21.88 -7.98 6.44
C GLU A 379 -21.42 -7.11 5.27
N ALA A 380 -20.88 -5.92 5.56
CA ALA A 380 -20.36 -5.02 4.53
C ALA A 380 -19.17 -5.63 3.79
N THR A 381 -18.29 -6.31 4.52
CA THR A 381 -17.12 -6.98 3.94
C THR A 381 -17.53 -8.17 3.07
N VAL A 382 -18.51 -8.99 3.50
CA VAL A 382 -19.06 -10.08 2.69
C VAL A 382 -19.71 -9.54 1.42
N ALA A 383 -20.49 -8.46 1.51
CA ALA A 383 -21.11 -7.83 0.35
C ALA A 383 -20.08 -7.31 -0.67
N LEU A 384 -18.95 -6.78 -0.20
CA LEU A 384 -17.84 -6.36 -1.07
C LEU A 384 -17.24 -7.50 -1.87
N LEU A 385 -17.25 -8.72 -1.32
CA LEU A 385 -16.68 -9.91 -1.97
C LEU A 385 -17.62 -10.59 -2.97
N ALA A 386 -18.92 -10.28 -2.95
CA ALA A 386 -19.95 -10.96 -3.73
C ALA A 386 -19.76 -10.91 -5.27
N GLY A 387 -18.81 -10.21 -5.80
CA GLY A 387 -18.51 -10.17 -7.24
C GLY A 387 -17.03 -10.24 -7.57
N SER A 388 -16.17 -10.20 -6.55
CA SER A 388 -14.72 -10.16 -6.72
C SER A 388 -14.02 -10.66 -5.46
N PRO A 389 -13.91 -11.99 -5.26
CA PRO A 389 -13.23 -12.58 -4.12
C PRO A 389 -11.79 -12.05 -3.98
N ARG A 390 -11.43 -11.61 -2.78
CA ARG A 390 -10.08 -11.11 -2.44
C ARG A 390 -9.85 -11.22 -0.95
N LEU A 391 -8.61 -11.14 -0.52
CA LEU A 391 -8.31 -11.06 0.90
C LEU A 391 -8.85 -9.76 1.48
N THR A 392 -9.55 -9.90 2.59
CA THR A 392 -10.04 -8.78 3.38
C THR A 392 -9.17 -8.58 4.61
N GLN A 393 -9.40 -7.48 5.32
CA GLN A 393 -8.79 -7.25 6.62
C GLN A 393 -9.31 -8.21 7.71
N ARG A 394 -10.51 -8.80 7.53
CA ARG A 394 -11.22 -9.59 8.54
C ARG A 394 -10.94 -11.08 8.39
N GLN A 395 -10.39 -11.70 9.43
CA GLN A 395 -10.12 -13.14 9.46
C GLN A 395 -11.39 -13.99 9.40
N ASP A 396 -12.46 -13.58 10.09
CA ASP A 396 -13.73 -14.29 10.09
C ASP A 396 -14.35 -14.36 8.69
N VAL A 397 -14.24 -13.29 7.89
CA VAL A 397 -14.71 -13.28 6.50
C VAL A 397 -13.79 -14.10 5.60
N ASN A 398 -12.48 -13.96 5.74
CA ASN A 398 -11.53 -14.72 4.93
C ASN A 398 -11.70 -16.23 5.12
N ASN A 399 -11.94 -16.68 6.34
CA ASN A 399 -12.14 -18.11 6.65
C ASN A 399 -13.43 -18.66 6.01
N ASP A 400 -14.50 -17.87 5.99
CA ASP A 400 -15.80 -18.30 5.47
C ASP A 400 -15.88 -18.19 3.94
N VAL A 401 -15.55 -17.02 3.39
CA VAL A 401 -15.84 -16.68 1.98
C VAL A 401 -14.77 -17.19 1.02
N LEU A 402 -13.50 -17.22 1.45
CA LEU A 402 -12.40 -17.66 0.58
C LEU A 402 -12.18 -19.16 0.57
N ALA A 403 -12.92 -19.94 1.37
CA ALA A 403 -12.79 -21.39 1.45
C ALA A 403 -13.01 -22.11 0.10
N SER A 404 -13.80 -21.51 -0.79
CA SER A 404 -14.07 -22.05 -2.14
C SER A 404 -12.98 -21.75 -3.16
N ASP A 405 -12.05 -20.83 -2.87
CA ASP A 405 -10.91 -20.51 -3.74
C ASP A 405 -9.62 -21.02 -3.09
N PRO A 406 -9.03 -22.14 -3.60
CA PRO A 406 -7.86 -22.77 -2.98
C PRO A 406 -6.63 -21.85 -2.90
N MET A 407 -6.45 -20.94 -3.88
CA MET A 407 -5.32 -20.04 -3.90
C MET A 407 -5.50 -18.89 -2.89
N LEU A 408 -6.66 -18.25 -2.84
CA LEU A 408 -6.94 -17.19 -1.87
C LEU A 408 -6.97 -17.74 -0.44
N SER A 409 -7.50 -18.93 -0.24
CA SER A 409 -7.45 -19.63 1.04
C SER A 409 -6.00 -19.93 1.46
N PHE A 410 -5.15 -20.37 0.52
CA PHE A 410 -3.73 -20.57 0.77
C PHE A 410 -3.03 -19.26 1.19
N ILE A 411 -3.31 -18.15 0.49
CA ILE A 411 -2.75 -16.84 0.87
C ILE A 411 -3.18 -16.46 2.29
N ALA A 412 -4.49 -16.53 2.58
CA ALA A 412 -5.02 -16.17 3.90
C ALA A 412 -4.38 -16.96 5.04
N GLN A 413 -4.25 -18.27 4.86
CA GLN A 413 -3.84 -19.20 5.92
C GLN A 413 -2.32 -19.40 6.02
N LYS A 414 -1.60 -19.37 4.90
CA LYS A 414 -0.17 -19.73 4.83
C LYS A 414 0.76 -18.56 4.55
N VAL A 415 0.29 -17.52 3.84
CA VAL A 415 1.13 -16.41 3.42
C VAL A 415 0.99 -15.20 4.35
N VAL A 416 -0.23 -14.79 4.68
CA VAL A 416 -0.47 -13.63 5.56
C VAL A 416 0.24 -13.74 6.91
N PRO A 417 0.31 -14.90 7.59
CA PRO A 417 1.09 -15.03 8.84
C PRO A 417 2.60 -14.81 8.67
N LEU A 418 3.14 -15.00 7.47
CA LEU A 418 4.57 -14.85 7.16
C LEU A 418 4.94 -13.44 6.69
N THR A 419 3.96 -12.60 6.46
CA THR A 419 4.15 -11.33 5.76
C THR A 419 4.86 -10.26 6.60
N ALA A 420 5.57 -9.38 5.91
CA ALA A 420 6.01 -8.08 6.39
C ALA A 420 5.30 -6.97 5.61
N PHE A 421 5.37 -5.75 6.12
CA PHE A 421 4.79 -4.57 5.49
C PHE A 421 5.87 -3.53 5.22
N ARG A 422 5.61 -2.67 4.24
CA ARG A 422 6.43 -1.50 3.99
C ARG A 422 6.39 -0.55 5.19
N PRO A 423 7.49 0.18 5.48
CA PRO A 423 7.43 1.20 6.50
C PRO A 423 6.52 2.35 6.05
N GLY A 424 5.57 2.74 6.92
CA GLY A 424 4.67 3.87 6.68
C GLY A 424 5.36 5.23 6.88
N LEU A 425 6.58 5.41 6.36
CA LEU A 425 7.41 6.60 6.56
C LEU A 425 7.32 7.53 5.34
N ALA A 426 7.26 8.84 5.59
CA ALA A 426 7.10 9.87 4.56
C ALA A 426 8.15 9.82 3.44
N VAL A 427 9.37 9.40 3.78
CA VAL A 427 10.47 9.30 2.80
C VAL A 427 10.51 7.98 2.03
N TYR A 428 9.70 6.98 2.42
CA TYR A 428 9.71 5.66 1.80
C TYR A 428 9.55 5.68 0.27
N PRO A 429 8.64 6.46 -0.34
CA PRO A 429 8.49 6.47 -1.80
C PRO A 429 9.77 6.86 -2.53
N ARG A 430 10.57 7.75 -1.94
CA ARG A 430 11.86 8.17 -2.52
C ARG A 430 12.94 7.09 -2.35
N VAL A 431 12.94 6.38 -1.23
CA VAL A 431 13.81 5.21 -1.00
C VAL A 431 13.43 4.08 -1.95
N SER A 432 12.13 3.82 -2.14
CA SER A 432 11.62 2.82 -3.09
C SER A 432 12.09 3.12 -4.51
N LEU A 433 12.00 4.38 -4.97
CA LEU A 433 12.48 4.77 -6.30
C LEU A 433 13.98 4.51 -6.47
N ALA A 434 14.78 4.77 -5.43
CA ALA A 434 16.20 4.48 -5.46
C ALA A 434 16.50 2.97 -5.52
N LEU A 435 15.71 2.13 -4.83
CA LEU A 435 15.80 0.67 -4.95
C LEU A 435 15.44 0.17 -6.35
N GLN A 436 14.40 0.75 -6.97
CA GLN A 436 14.01 0.45 -8.34
C GLN A 436 15.16 0.76 -9.30
N GLN A 437 15.84 1.90 -9.11
CA GLN A 437 17.01 2.27 -9.90
C GLN A 437 18.17 1.29 -9.68
N ALA A 438 18.42 0.86 -8.45
CA ALA A 438 19.48 -0.11 -8.17
C ALA A 438 19.23 -1.46 -8.88
N THR A 439 17.97 -1.91 -8.96
CA THR A 439 17.64 -3.11 -9.75
C THR A 439 17.85 -2.89 -11.25
N LEU A 440 17.48 -1.72 -11.78
CA LEU A 440 17.72 -1.38 -13.19
C LEU A 440 19.21 -1.38 -13.52
N ASP A 441 20.02 -0.82 -12.65
CA ASP A 441 21.48 -0.81 -12.78
C ASP A 441 22.03 -2.24 -12.95
N VAL A 442 21.54 -3.18 -12.13
CA VAL A 442 21.96 -4.58 -12.23
C VAL A 442 21.40 -5.27 -13.47
N VAL A 443 20.14 -5.04 -13.83
CA VAL A 443 19.52 -5.55 -15.05
C VAL A 443 20.29 -5.10 -16.30
N SER A 444 20.80 -3.85 -16.27
CA SER A 444 21.62 -3.25 -17.33
C SER A 444 23.11 -3.66 -17.27
N GLY A 445 23.49 -4.57 -16.37
CA GLY A 445 24.83 -5.19 -16.34
C GLY A 445 25.80 -4.60 -15.31
N LYS A 446 25.39 -3.66 -14.44
CA LYS A 446 26.22 -3.18 -13.33
C LYS A 446 26.34 -4.29 -12.28
N SER A 447 27.49 -4.35 -11.58
CA SER A 447 27.65 -5.30 -10.47
C SER A 447 26.68 -5.00 -9.32
N ALA A 448 26.29 -6.04 -8.57
CA ALA A 448 25.44 -5.88 -7.38
C ALA A 448 26.09 -4.95 -6.33
N ALA A 449 27.40 -5.03 -6.17
CA ALA A 449 28.15 -4.16 -5.24
C ALA A 449 28.12 -2.69 -5.67
N ASP A 450 28.37 -2.40 -6.96
CA ASP A 450 28.35 -1.04 -7.48
C ASP A 450 26.93 -0.43 -7.43
N ALA A 451 25.91 -1.24 -7.70
CA ALA A 451 24.51 -0.82 -7.61
C ALA A 451 24.11 -0.52 -6.15
N ALA A 452 24.51 -1.36 -5.18
CA ALA A 452 24.24 -1.15 -3.77
C ALA A 452 24.95 0.14 -3.25
N ALA A 453 26.21 0.33 -3.63
CA ALA A 453 26.96 1.55 -3.27
C ALA A 453 26.35 2.81 -3.90
N ALA A 454 25.86 2.74 -5.14
CA ALA A 454 25.17 3.85 -5.79
C ALA A 454 23.83 4.17 -5.10
N TYR A 455 23.07 3.14 -4.76
CA TYR A 455 21.84 3.26 -4.00
C TYR A 455 22.07 3.97 -2.66
N GLN A 456 23.05 3.54 -1.87
CA GLN A 456 23.37 4.17 -0.60
C GLN A 456 23.63 5.67 -0.76
N ARG A 457 24.52 6.06 -1.69
CA ARG A 457 24.80 7.48 -1.96
C ARG A 457 23.55 8.28 -2.33
N THR A 458 22.61 7.64 -3.00
CA THR A 458 21.34 8.27 -3.41
C THR A 458 20.41 8.49 -2.22
N ILE A 459 20.33 7.52 -1.29
CA ILE A 459 19.36 7.63 -0.19
C ILE A 459 19.88 8.45 1.00
N GLU A 460 21.19 8.55 1.24
CA GLU A 460 21.75 9.32 2.35
C GLU A 460 21.17 10.74 2.47
N PRO A 461 21.20 11.58 1.44
CA PRO A 461 20.58 12.91 1.52
C PRO A 461 19.06 12.87 1.60
N VAL A 462 18.43 11.80 1.09
CA VAL A 462 16.97 11.62 1.11
C VAL A 462 16.45 11.38 2.51
N VAL A 463 17.20 10.61 3.30
CA VAL A 463 16.78 10.15 4.64
C VAL A 463 17.34 11.03 5.78
N GLY A 464 18.09 12.06 5.44
CA GLY A 464 18.58 13.05 6.40
C GLY A 464 20.01 12.82 6.89
N GLY A 465 20.80 11.96 6.24
CA GLY A 465 22.22 11.78 6.51
C GLY A 465 22.67 10.32 6.57
N ALA A 466 24.00 10.12 6.51
CA ALA A 466 24.62 8.79 6.56
C ALA A 466 24.35 8.04 7.88
N ASP A 467 24.15 8.76 9.00
CA ASP A 467 23.80 8.19 10.29
C ASP A 467 22.44 7.49 10.31
N LYS A 468 21.57 7.80 9.34
CA LYS A 468 20.25 7.17 9.12
C LYS A 468 20.31 5.95 8.19
N VAL A 469 21.49 5.58 7.71
CA VAL A 469 21.68 4.47 6.78
C VAL A 469 22.55 3.40 7.43
N ALA A 470 22.09 2.15 7.37
CA ALA A 470 22.87 1.00 7.77
C ALA A 470 23.85 0.63 6.65
N THR A 471 25.10 0.38 7.01
CA THR A 471 26.15 -0.10 6.12
C THR A 471 26.73 -1.41 6.67
N GLY A 472 27.26 -2.26 5.79
CA GLY A 472 27.87 -3.52 6.19
C GLY A 472 29.36 -3.55 6.00
#